data_df3bdc0fd2d69f81cafcd4f0633c2d47
#
_entry.id   df3bdc0fd2d69f81cafcd4f0633c2d47
#
_cell.length_a   1.000
_cell.length_b   1.000
_cell.length_c   1.000
_cell.angle_alpha   90.00
_cell.angle_beta   90.00
_cell.angle_gamma   90.00
#
_symmetry.space_group_name_H-M   'P 1'
#
loop_
_entity.id
_entity.type
_entity.pdbx_description
1 polymer ?
#
loop_
_entity_poly.entity_id
_entity_poly.type
_entity_poly.pdbx_seq_one_letter_code
_entity_poly.pdbx_strand_id
1 'polypeptide(L)'
;MKKMILMVALSLGVMFSGILGPVNAEAASNYKYKAAVVSQKYIGVKYKWGGTTPKGFDCSGFVKYTYKLAGKNLPRTAAQMYKQGKAVSKSKLQKGNLVFFRTTSSKAVSHVGIYLGNNKFIHASSSKGVRVESMNNSYWKTKYVGAKNI
;
A
#
# COMPACT_ATOMS: atom_id res chain seq x y z
N MET A 1 -25.74 66.68 35.61
CA MET A 1 -24.42 66.24 35.14
C MET A 1 -24.45 64.75 34.94
N LYS A 2 -24.73 64.29 33.73
CA LYS A 2 -24.76 62.84 33.39
C LYS A 2 -23.46 62.47 32.71
N LYS A 3 -22.68 61.60 33.35
CA LYS A 3 -21.46 61.06 32.75
C LYS A 3 -21.83 59.95 31.77
N MET A 4 -21.58 60.19 30.49
CA MET A 4 -21.63 59.14 29.44
C MET A 4 -20.40 58.25 29.54
N ILE A 5 -20.62 56.97 29.82
CA ILE A 5 -19.58 55.95 29.75
C ILE A 5 -19.56 55.42 28.34
N LEU A 6 -18.46 55.65 27.65
CA LEU A 6 -18.21 55.16 26.28
C LEU A 6 -17.70 53.73 26.41
N MET A 7 -18.53 52.73 26.06
CA MET A 7 -18.09 51.36 25.91
C MET A 7 -17.38 51.19 24.58
N VAL A 8 -16.06 50.95 24.66
CA VAL A 8 -15.29 50.50 23.52
C VAL A 8 -15.44 48.98 23.42
N ALA A 9 -16.19 48.53 22.44
CA ALA A 9 -16.27 47.12 22.09
C ALA A 9 -15.00 46.72 21.34
N LEU A 10 -14.11 45.96 22.03
CA LEU A 10 -12.93 45.35 21.41
C LEU A 10 -13.37 44.07 20.70
N SER A 11 -13.56 44.16 19.38
CA SER A 11 -13.80 42.97 18.56
C SER A 11 -12.49 42.23 18.37
N LEU A 12 -12.32 41.11 19.12
CA LEU A 12 -11.27 40.16 18.86
C LEU A 12 -11.57 39.44 17.56
N GLY A 13 -10.96 39.88 16.48
CA GLY A 13 -10.90 39.14 15.23
C GLY A 13 -10.04 37.88 15.43
N VAL A 14 -10.67 36.72 15.60
CA VAL A 14 -9.98 35.43 15.53
C VAL A 14 -9.58 35.21 14.07
N MET A 15 -8.34 35.56 13.74
CA MET A 15 -7.73 35.13 12.48
C MET A 15 -7.55 33.60 12.55
N PHE A 16 -8.46 32.88 11.90
CA PHE A 16 -8.31 31.45 11.66
C PHE A 16 -7.25 31.30 10.56
N SER A 17 -5.99 31.29 10.93
CA SER A 17 -4.90 30.87 10.05
C SER A 17 -5.07 29.37 9.84
N GLY A 18 -5.82 29.01 8.81
CA GLY A 18 -5.87 27.64 8.34
C GLY A 18 -4.47 27.21 7.92
N ILE A 19 -3.81 26.46 8.79
CA ILE A 19 -2.59 25.75 8.44
C ILE A 19 -3.03 24.63 7.50
N LEU A 20 -3.00 24.92 6.19
CA LEU A 20 -3.02 23.89 5.17
C LEU A 20 -1.67 23.19 5.22
N GLY A 21 -1.51 22.30 6.20
CA GLY A 21 -0.43 21.33 6.20
C GLY A 21 -0.52 20.42 4.96
N PRO A 22 0.55 19.69 4.57
CA PRO A 22 0.59 18.91 3.34
C PRO A 22 -0.41 17.75 3.40
N VAL A 23 -1.65 18.01 2.96
CA VAL A 23 -2.75 17.04 2.88
C VAL A 23 -2.39 15.84 2.00
N ASN A 24 -1.38 16.03 1.11
CA ASN A 24 -0.98 15.01 0.14
C ASN A 24 -0.13 13.86 0.72
N ALA A 25 0.66 14.10 1.78
CA ALA A 25 1.51 13.06 2.38
C ALA A 25 0.70 12.08 3.25
N GLU A 26 -0.27 12.54 4.02
CA GLU A 26 -1.18 11.69 4.81
C GLU A 26 -2.12 10.88 3.93
N ALA A 27 -2.70 11.47 2.89
CA ALA A 27 -3.53 10.76 1.93
C ALA A 27 -2.75 9.66 1.21
N ALA A 28 -1.48 9.93 0.80
CA ALA A 28 -0.61 8.97 0.13
C ALA A 28 -0.18 7.81 1.05
N SER A 29 0.01 8.04 2.37
CA SER A 29 0.31 6.97 3.32
C SER A 29 -0.94 6.13 3.65
N ASN A 30 -2.12 6.73 3.61
CA ASN A 30 -3.38 6.09 3.99
C ASN A 30 -3.79 4.96 3.03
N TYR A 31 -3.68 5.14 1.70
CA TYR A 31 -4.09 4.08 0.77
C TYR A 31 -3.20 2.84 0.83
N LYS A 32 -1.91 2.98 1.11
CA LYS A 32 -0.98 1.85 1.27
C LYS A 32 -1.34 1.01 2.51
N TYR A 33 -1.50 1.68 3.63
CA TYR A 33 -1.95 1.04 4.86
C TYR A 33 -3.32 0.36 4.66
N LYS A 34 -4.26 1.08 4.05
CA LYS A 34 -5.59 0.56 3.73
C LYS A 34 -5.53 -0.65 2.81
N ALA A 35 -4.69 -0.64 1.78
CA ALA A 35 -4.49 -1.79 0.91
C ALA A 35 -3.98 -3.01 1.68
N ALA A 36 -3.00 -2.82 2.56
CA ALA A 36 -2.48 -3.89 3.40
C ALA A 36 -3.54 -4.46 4.36
N VAL A 37 -4.37 -3.62 4.95
CA VAL A 37 -5.48 -4.06 5.82
C VAL A 37 -6.55 -4.81 5.03
N VAL A 38 -7.00 -4.24 3.90
CA VAL A 38 -8.03 -4.82 3.05
C VAL A 38 -7.58 -6.16 2.45
N SER A 39 -6.31 -6.29 2.08
CA SER A 39 -5.75 -7.51 1.50
C SER A 39 -5.98 -8.74 2.36
N GLN A 40 -5.96 -8.59 3.69
CA GLN A 40 -6.12 -9.70 4.63
C GLN A 40 -7.54 -10.31 4.62
N LYS A 41 -8.54 -9.57 4.15
CA LYS A 41 -9.92 -10.06 4.00
C LYS A 41 -10.05 -11.14 2.92
N TYR A 42 -9.07 -11.25 2.05
CA TYR A 42 -9.07 -12.17 0.91
C TYR A 42 -8.20 -13.41 1.12
N ILE A 43 -7.64 -13.60 2.32
CA ILE A 43 -6.90 -14.82 2.67
C ILE A 43 -7.78 -16.03 2.37
N GLY A 44 -7.21 -17.03 1.67
CA GLY A 44 -7.91 -18.24 1.28
C GLY A 44 -8.54 -18.21 -0.12
N VAL A 45 -8.62 -17.06 -0.77
CA VAL A 45 -9.06 -16.99 -2.17
C VAL A 45 -8.10 -17.76 -3.05
N LYS A 46 -8.63 -18.62 -3.91
CA LYS A 46 -7.84 -19.50 -4.78
C LYS A 46 -7.07 -18.70 -5.83
N TYR A 47 -5.90 -19.20 -6.18
CA TYR A 47 -5.16 -18.68 -7.33
C TYR A 47 -5.89 -19.02 -8.63
N LYS A 48 -5.93 -18.04 -9.54
CA LYS A 48 -6.44 -18.21 -10.90
C LYS A 48 -5.54 -17.44 -11.86
N TRP A 49 -4.98 -18.11 -12.84
CA TRP A 49 -4.21 -17.46 -13.89
C TRP A 49 -5.02 -16.35 -14.56
N GLY A 50 -4.47 -15.15 -14.63
CA GLY A 50 -5.17 -13.98 -15.17
C GLY A 50 -6.27 -13.43 -14.27
N GLY A 51 -6.46 -13.96 -13.06
CA GLY A 51 -7.52 -13.58 -12.13
C GLY A 51 -7.31 -12.20 -11.50
N THR A 52 -8.39 -11.41 -11.46
CA THR A 52 -8.39 -10.03 -10.95
C THR A 52 -9.53 -9.76 -9.98
N THR A 53 -10.30 -10.77 -9.59
CA THR A 53 -11.47 -10.65 -8.71
C THR A 53 -11.43 -11.67 -7.59
N PRO A 54 -12.28 -11.52 -6.54
CA PRO A 54 -12.38 -12.51 -5.45
C PRO A 54 -12.80 -13.92 -5.87
N LYS A 55 -13.16 -14.13 -7.13
CA LYS A 55 -13.38 -15.48 -7.70
C LYS A 55 -12.08 -16.24 -7.96
N GLY A 56 -10.97 -15.55 -7.96
CA GLY A 56 -9.62 -16.06 -8.12
C GLY A 56 -8.67 -14.95 -8.55
N PHE A 57 -7.48 -14.93 -7.96
CA PHE A 57 -6.46 -13.93 -8.24
C PHE A 57 -5.18 -14.58 -8.77
N ASP A 58 -4.49 -13.92 -9.70
CA ASP A 58 -3.05 -14.07 -9.81
C ASP A 58 -2.33 -13.06 -8.91
N CYS A 59 -0.99 -13.10 -8.84
CA CYS A 59 -0.23 -12.29 -7.90
C CYS A 59 -0.46 -10.78 -8.07
N SER A 60 -0.33 -10.27 -9.29
CA SER A 60 -0.52 -8.86 -9.59
C SER A 60 -1.99 -8.46 -9.62
N GLY A 61 -2.89 -9.35 -10.01
CA GLY A 61 -4.34 -9.14 -9.96
C GLY A 61 -4.83 -8.91 -8.53
N PHE A 62 -4.32 -9.68 -7.58
CA PHE A 62 -4.59 -9.51 -6.16
C PHE A 62 -4.13 -8.13 -5.64
N VAL A 63 -2.88 -7.78 -5.91
CA VAL A 63 -2.32 -6.49 -5.49
C VAL A 63 -3.07 -5.33 -6.14
N LYS A 64 -3.31 -5.41 -7.45
CA LYS A 64 -4.09 -4.39 -8.19
C LYS A 64 -5.48 -4.20 -7.60
N TYR A 65 -6.18 -5.28 -7.32
CA TYR A 65 -7.53 -5.26 -6.75
C TYR A 65 -7.56 -4.59 -5.38
N THR A 66 -6.69 -4.98 -4.47
CA THR A 66 -6.64 -4.43 -3.11
C THR A 66 -6.25 -2.96 -3.08
N TYR A 67 -5.29 -2.56 -3.91
CA TYR A 67 -4.91 -1.16 -4.06
C TYR A 67 -6.03 -0.32 -4.66
N LYS A 68 -6.77 -0.84 -5.64
CA LYS A 68 -7.94 -0.16 -6.21
C LYS A 68 -9.01 0.10 -5.16
N LEU A 69 -9.31 -0.88 -4.30
CA LEU A 69 -10.22 -0.69 -3.16
C LEU A 69 -9.72 0.39 -2.18
N ALA A 70 -8.42 0.55 -2.08
CA ALA A 70 -7.81 1.58 -1.23
C ALA A 70 -7.74 2.97 -1.91
N GLY A 71 -8.07 3.08 -3.20
CA GLY A 71 -8.11 4.33 -3.95
C GLY A 71 -6.93 4.58 -4.89
N LYS A 72 -6.11 3.57 -5.18
CA LYS A 72 -4.94 3.70 -6.07
C LYS A 72 -4.97 2.67 -7.19
N ASN A 73 -4.91 3.16 -8.43
CA ASN A 73 -4.78 2.29 -9.60
C ASN A 73 -3.32 1.88 -9.82
N LEU A 74 -3.11 0.58 -10.05
CA LEU A 74 -1.80 0.01 -10.37
C LEU A 74 -1.83 -0.64 -11.76
N PRO A 75 -0.67 -0.78 -12.43
CA PRO A 75 -0.58 -1.55 -13.68
C PRO A 75 -0.96 -3.02 -13.46
N ARG A 76 -1.18 -3.75 -14.57
CA ARG A 76 -1.69 -5.12 -14.51
C ARG A 76 -0.64 -6.15 -14.09
N THR A 77 0.64 -5.96 -14.41
CA THR A 77 1.67 -6.98 -14.19
C THR A 77 2.65 -6.61 -13.09
N ALA A 78 3.23 -7.60 -12.43
CA ALA A 78 4.28 -7.40 -11.43
C ALA A 78 5.49 -6.64 -11.99
N ALA A 79 5.92 -6.95 -13.21
CA ALA A 79 7.03 -6.27 -13.87
C ALA A 79 6.75 -4.78 -14.11
N GLN A 80 5.52 -4.44 -14.51
CA GLN A 80 5.11 -3.04 -14.68
C GLN A 80 5.01 -2.30 -13.34
N MET A 81 4.50 -2.95 -12.30
CA MET A 81 4.44 -2.37 -10.95
C MET A 81 5.84 -2.07 -10.41
N TYR A 82 6.82 -2.94 -10.70
CA TYR A 82 8.21 -2.76 -10.26
C TYR A 82 8.87 -1.51 -10.86
N LYS A 83 8.37 -1.00 -11.96
CA LYS A 83 8.84 0.25 -12.60
C LYS A 83 8.25 1.50 -11.97
N GLN A 84 7.32 1.37 -11.03
CA GLN A 84 6.63 2.51 -10.39
C GLN A 84 7.17 2.79 -8.99
N GLY A 85 6.91 4.00 -8.53
CA GLY A 85 7.24 4.43 -7.18
C GLY A 85 8.74 4.56 -6.93
N LYS A 86 9.09 4.60 -5.66
CA LYS A 86 10.47 4.73 -5.18
C LYS A 86 10.97 3.41 -4.62
N ALA A 87 12.20 3.05 -4.93
CA ALA A 87 12.85 1.88 -4.35
C ALA A 87 12.98 2.02 -2.83
N VAL A 88 12.68 0.94 -2.12
CA VAL A 88 12.79 0.86 -0.66
C VAL A 88 13.76 -0.26 -0.32
N SER A 89 14.75 0.04 0.54
CA SER A 89 15.64 -1.00 1.04
C SER A 89 14.89 -1.97 1.97
N LYS A 90 15.34 -3.22 2.01
CA LYS A 90 14.71 -4.26 2.84
C LYS A 90 14.62 -3.88 4.33
N SER A 91 15.62 -3.16 4.84
CA SER A 91 15.65 -2.69 6.24
C SER A 91 14.66 -1.55 6.53
N LYS A 92 14.12 -0.89 5.50
CA LYS A 92 13.18 0.23 5.61
C LYS A 92 11.77 -0.09 5.14
N LEU A 93 11.46 -1.37 4.96
CA LEU A 93 10.12 -1.81 4.56
C LEU A 93 9.07 -1.34 5.56
N GLN A 94 7.98 -0.80 5.01
CA GLN A 94 6.81 -0.35 5.76
C GLN A 94 5.56 -1.05 5.26
N LYS A 95 4.59 -1.23 6.14
CA LYS A 95 3.29 -1.81 5.81
C LYS A 95 2.67 -1.12 4.60
N GLY A 96 2.30 -1.92 3.60
CA GLY A 96 1.77 -1.44 2.34
C GLY A 96 2.80 -1.30 1.22
N ASN A 97 4.10 -1.35 1.49
CA ASN A 97 5.08 -1.41 0.42
C ASN A 97 4.87 -2.67 -0.43
N LEU A 98 5.15 -2.58 -1.73
CA LEU A 98 5.15 -3.74 -2.60
C LEU A 98 6.50 -4.44 -2.55
N VAL A 99 6.48 -5.75 -2.40
CA VAL A 99 7.67 -6.61 -2.43
C VAL A 99 7.64 -7.48 -3.68
N PHE A 100 8.79 -7.59 -4.34
CA PHE A 100 8.90 -8.21 -5.67
C PHE A 100 9.88 -9.37 -5.67
N PHE A 101 9.52 -10.37 -6.46
CA PHE A 101 10.27 -11.62 -6.54
C PHE A 101 10.45 -12.07 -7.99
N ARG A 102 11.46 -12.90 -8.18
CA ARG A 102 11.75 -13.59 -9.44
C ARG A 102 11.56 -15.08 -9.23
N THR A 103 10.44 -15.61 -9.70
CA THR A 103 10.02 -17.00 -9.46
C THR A 103 10.16 -17.89 -10.70
N THR A 104 10.58 -17.31 -11.82
CA THR A 104 10.83 -18.02 -13.08
C THR A 104 12.31 -17.96 -13.45
N SER A 105 12.74 -18.71 -14.47
CA SER A 105 14.09 -18.64 -15.03
C SER A 105 14.39 -17.32 -15.75
N SER A 106 13.37 -16.54 -16.09
CA SER A 106 13.53 -15.20 -16.67
C SER A 106 14.18 -14.24 -15.67
N LYS A 107 14.96 -13.30 -16.17
CA LYS A 107 15.54 -12.21 -15.36
C LYS A 107 14.50 -11.15 -14.94
N ALA A 108 13.29 -11.19 -15.50
CA ALA A 108 12.23 -10.25 -15.18
C ALA A 108 11.60 -10.53 -13.83
N VAL A 109 11.09 -9.47 -13.17
CA VAL A 109 10.21 -9.60 -12.01
C VAL A 109 8.94 -10.33 -12.43
N SER A 110 8.59 -11.38 -11.72
CA SER A 110 7.46 -12.26 -12.06
C SER A 110 6.41 -12.39 -10.96
N HIS A 111 6.69 -11.91 -9.75
CA HIS A 111 5.79 -12.05 -8.61
C HIS A 111 5.81 -10.80 -7.74
N VAL A 112 4.68 -10.51 -7.11
CA VAL A 112 4.50 -9.35 -6.23
C VAL A 112 3.60 -9.69 -5.05
N GLY A 113 3.89 -9.08 -3.92
CA GLY A 113 3.05 -9.12 -2.73
C GLY A 113 3.04 -7.78 -2.02
N ILE A 114 2.27 -7.69 -0.94
CA ILE A 114 2.14 -6.51 -0.10
C ILE A 114 2.80 -6.79 1.25
N TYR A 115 3.75 -5.96 1.65
CA TYR A 115 4.38 -6.07 2.96
C TYR A 115 3.40 -5.70 4.07
N LEU A 116 3.31 -6.53 5.09
CA LEU A 116 2.38 -6.34 6.22
C LEU A 116 3.03 -5.82 7.50
N GLY A 117 4.34 -5.63 7.51
CA GLY A 117 5.11 -5.40 8.73
C GLY A 117 5.61 -6.72 9.35
N ASN A 118 6.45 -6.62 10.37
CA ASN A 118 6.98 -7.78 11.11
C ASN A 118 7.59 -8.86 10.21
N ASN A 119 8.25 -8.46 9.13
CA ASN A 119 8.90 -9.36 8.19
C ASN A 119 7.95 -10.36 7.49
N LYS A 120 6.70 -9.96 7.31
CA LYS A 120 5.62 -10.72 6.67
C LYS A 120 5.07 -10.02 5.45
N PHE A 121 4.64 -10.79 4.46
CA PHE A 121 3.95 -10.27 3.28
C PHE A 121 2.75 -11.14 2.92
N ILE A 122 1.79 -10.55 2.24
CA ILE A 122 0.61 -11.23 1.72
C ILE A 122 0.67 -11.27 0.21
N HIS A 123 0.32 -12.41 -0.39
CA HIS A 123 0.35 -12.59 -1.83
C HIS A 123 -0.61 -13.69 -2.27
N ALA A 124 -0.92 -13.73 -3.56
CA ALA A 124 -1.63 -14.85 -4.18
C ALA A 124 -0.60 -15.89 -4.63
N SER A 125 -0.45 -16.94 -3.82
CA SER A 125 0.42 -18.09 -4.13
C SER A 125 -0.22 -18.96 -5.21
N SER A 126 0.54 -19.35 -6.24
CA SER A 126 0.04 -20.21 -7.32
C SER A 126 -0.45 -21.59 -6.84
N SER A 127 0.12 -22.10 -5.76
CA SER A 127 -0.24 -23.43 -5.22
C SER A 127 -1.24 -23.38 -4.07
N LYS A 128 -1.32 -22.26 -3.32
CA LYS A 128 -2.05 -22.20 -2.05
C LYS A 128 -3.03 -21.01 -1.97
N GLY A 129 -3.14 -20.19 -3.01
CA GLY A 129 -3.98 -19.01 -3.02
C GLY A 129 -3.44 -17.86 -2.18
N VAL A 130 -4.32 -16.95 -1.80
CA VAL A 130 -3.94 -15.78 -0.99
C VAL A 130 -3.57 -16.22 0.42
N ARG A 131 -2.36 -15.87 0.82
CA ARG A 131 -1.81 -16.22 2.14
C ARG A 131 -0.72 -15.26 2.58
N VAL A 132 -0.46 -15.27 3.88
CA VAL A 132 0.67 -14.57 4.49
C VAL A 132 1.88 -15.50 4.57
N GLU A 133 3.06 -14.97 4.23
CA GLU A 133 4.32 -15.67 4.34
C GLU A 133 5.40 -14.79 4.98
N SER A 134 6.43 -15.44 5.52
CA SER A 134 7.60 -14.75 6.05
C SER A 134 8.55 -14.34 4.92
N MET A 135 9.09 -13.12 5.00
CA MET A 135 10.20 -12.68 4.15
C MET A 135 11.47 -13.52 4.35
N ASN A 136 11.59 -14.20 5.49
CA ASN A 136 12.71 -15.12 5.81
C ASN A 136 12.48 -16.56 5.36
N ASN A 137 11.31 -16.89 4.81
CA ASN A 137 11.08 -18.19 4.20
C ASN A 137 12.20 -18.48 3.18
N SER A 138 12.78 -19.68 3.22
CA SER A 138 13.96 -20.04 2.41
C SER A 138 13.72 -19.88 0.91
N TYR A 139 12.53 -20.18 0.42
CA TYR A 139 12.15 -20.00 -0.97
C TYR A 139 12.07 -18.51 -1.33
N TRP A 140 11.28 -17.75 -0.60
CA TRP A 140 11.02 -16.34 -0.90
C TRP A 140 12.25 -15.45 -0.69
N LYS A 141 13.04 -15.73 0.33
CA LYS A 141 14.29 -15.02 0.60
C LYS A 141 15.27 -15.07 -0.59
N THR A 142 15.38 -16.22 -1.23
CA THR A 142 16.27 -16.39 -2.40
C THR A 142 15.70 -15.78 -3.69
N LYS A 143 14.40 -15.58 -3.77
CA LYS A 143 13.69 -15.03 -4.95
C LYS A 143 13.47 -13.53 -4.87
N TYR A 144 13.72 -12.92 -3.73
CA TYR A 144 13.52 -11.50 -3.51
C TYR A 144 14.37 -10.64 -4.43
N VAL A 145 13.75 -9.64 -5.07
CA VAL A 145 14.40 -8.69 -6.00
C VAL A 145 14.50 -7.31 -5.37
N GLY A 146 13.44 -6.83 -4.74
CA GLY A 146 13.39 -5.49 -4.19
C GLY A 146 11.99 -5.09 -3.79
N ALA A 147 11.84 -3.85 -3.36
CA ALA A 147 10.56 -3.29 -2.93
C ALA A 147 10.34 -1.89 -3.48
N LYS A 148 9.08 -1.49 -3.56
CA LYS A 148 8.66 -0.16 -4.00
C LYS A 148 7.67 0.46 -3.02
N ASN A 149 7.86 1.73 -2.80
CA ASN A 149 6.89 2.60 -2.17
C ASN A 149 6.11 3.29 -3.30
N ILE A 150 4.89 2.88 -3.48
CA ILE A 150 4.01 3.38 -4.55
C ILE A 150 3.41 4.72 -4.14
#